data_ca0f0b9858bebf84a6b780e9580c9ef7
#
_entry.id   ca0f0b9858bebf84a6b780e9580c9ef7
#
_cell.length_a   1.000
_cell.length_b   1.000
_cell.length_c   1.000
_cell.angle_alpha   90.00
_cell.angle_beta   90.00
_cell.angle_gamma   90.00
#
_symmetry.space_group_name_H-M   'P 1'
#
loop_
_entity.id
_entity.type
_entity.pdbx_description
1 polymer ?
#
loop_
_entity_poly.entity_id
_entity_poly.type
_entity_poly.pdbx_seq_one_letter_code
_entity_poly.pdbx_strand_id
1 'polypeptide(L)'
;MFLNQKIKDNVEDMGINVFYKNHVSSTNDYIKHQYVKDKTPILIMTNNQRSPRGRRGSLWVDYQFHSLSFTLCLKLDGAINDYENLSQIIGLSIVQSCRKFEIKDLKLKWPNDIMSGEKKVCGILVENFLEEEHFFYSAIGIGFNISIPEKFLNIIDGNPGNLNISSHKIEKLIPEILKTIIFNVSKLKEDGFEEFSNSINEYIFVKREKSNEIIN
;
A
#
# COMPACT_ATOMS: atom_id res chain seq x y z
N MET A 1 1.60 -9.43 17.19
CA MET A 1 1.45 -9.96 15.83
C MET A 1 0.29 -9.23 15.19
N PHE A 2 0.49 -8.52 14.08
CA PHE A 2 -0.57 -7.71 13.48
C PHE A 2 -1.59 -8.56 12.70
N LEU A 3 -1.18 -9.72 12.23
CA LEU A 3 -1.99 -10.60 11.41
C LEU A 3 -2.60 -11.70 12.29
N ASN A 4 -3.91 -11.77 12.28
CA ASN A 4 -4.67 -12.75 13.06
C ASN A 4 -5.83 -13.32 12.24
N GLN A 5 -6.46 -14.35 12.77
CA GLN A 5 -7.58 -15.03 12.10
C GLN A 5 -8.73 -14.08 11.78
N LYS A 6 -8.98 -13.08 12.63
CA LYS A 6 -10.07 -12.12 12.44
C LYS A 6 -9.89 -11.23 11.20
N ILE A 7 -8.64 -10.82 10.90
CA ILE A 7 -8.38 -10.10 9.63
C ILE A 7 -8.69 -11.01 8.46
N LYS A 8 -8.23 -12.26 8.52
CA LYS A 8 -8.47 -13.25 7.47
C LYS A 8 -9.97 -13.42 7.23
N ASP A 9 -10.74 -13.69 8.26
CA ASP A 9 -12.19 -13.91 8.17
C ASP A 9 -12.90 -12.69 7.56
N ASN A 10 -12.61 -11.48 8.07
CA ASN A 10 -13.21 -10.24 7.56
C ASN A 10 -12.89 -9.97 6.09
N VAL A 11 -11.72 -10.38 5.61
CA VAL A 11 -11.30 -10.19 4.22
C VAL A 11 -11.87 -11.29 3.32
N GLU A 12 -11.95 -12.54 3.79
CA GLU A 12 -12.58 -13.64 3.05
C GLU A 12 -14.09 -13.41 2.88
N ASP A 13 -14.76 -12.80 3.85
CA ASP A 13 -16.17 -12.36 3.74
C ASP A 13 -16.40 -11.33 2.62
N MET A 14 -15.35 -10.65 2.18
CA MET A 14 -15.39 -9.74 1.02
C MET A 14 -15.17 -10.45 -0.32
N GLY A 15 -15.05 -11.77 -0.34
CA GLY A 15 -14.74 -12.56 -1.54
C GLY A 15 -13.27 -12.51 -1.96
N ILE A 16 -12.38 -12.13 -1.07
CA ILE A 16 -10.93 -12.08 -1.33
C ILE A 16 -10.27 -13.35 -0.77
N ASN A 17 -9.56 -14.11 -1.60
CA ASN A 17 -8.82 -15.28 -1.15
C ASN A 17 -7.58 -14.86 -0.35
N VAL A 18 -7.49 -15.26 0.91
CA VAL A 18 -6.40 -14.84 1.81
C VAL A 18 -5.37 -15.92 2.01
N PHE A 19 -4.12 -15.60 1.72
CA PHE A 19 -2.95 -16.42 2.02
C PHE A 19 -2.09 -15.76 3.08
N TYR A 20 -1.84 -16.48 4.16
CA TYR A 20 -0.92 -16.06 5.19
C TYR A 20 0.35 -16.91 5.17
N LYS A 21 1.51 -16.27 5.16
CA LYS A 21 2.82 -16.92 5.20
C LYS A 21 3.69 -16.28 6.28
N ASN A 22 4.36 -17.10 7.08
CA ASN A 22 5.27 -16.58 8.10
C ASN A 22 6.45 -15.82 7.48
N HIS A 23 6.97 -16.34 6.37
CA HIS A 23 8.09 -15.76 5.63
C HIS A 23 7.87 -15.94 4.13
N VAL A 24 8.20 -14.91 3.38
CA VAL A 24 8.32 -14.96 1.91
C VAL A 24 9.56 -14.20 1.48
N SER A 25 10.03 -14.39 0.25
CA SER A 25 11.05 -13.52 -0.34
C SER A 25 10.50 -12.10 -0.51
N SER A 26 9.42 -11.99 -1.26
CA SER A 26 8.62 -10.78 -1.47
C SER A 26 7.16 -11.20 -1.65
N THR A 27 6.21 -10.44 -1.09
CA THR A 27 4.77 -10.71 -1.27
C THR A 27 4.35 -10.54 -2.73
N ASN A 28 4.90 -9.56 -3.45
CA ASN A 28 4.66 -9.40 -4.89
C ASN A 28 5.20 -10.58 -5.70
N ASP A 29 6.42 -11.04 -5.41
CA ASP A 29 6.98 -12.20 -6.12
C ASP A 29 6.22 -13.48 -5.82
N TYR A 30 5.79 -13.65 -4.58
CA TYR A 30 4.97 -14.80 -4.21
C TYR A 30 3.71 -14.89 -5.08
N ILE A 31 2.98 -13.79 -5.25
CA ILE A 31 1.80 -13.72 -6.10
C ILE A 31 2.13 -14.04 -7.55
N LYS A 32 3.17 -13.42 -8.11
CA LYS A 32 3.54 -13.62 -9.51
C LYS A 32 3.96 -15.06 -9.82
N HIS A 33 4.58 -15.75 -8.87
CA HIS A 33 5.05 -17.13 -9.04
C HIS A 33 3.99 -18.21 -8.75
N GLN A 34 2.99 -17.92 -7.92
CA GLN A 34 2.00 -18.93 -7.53
C GLN A 34 0.90 -19.19 -8.57
N TYR A 35 0.91 -18.46 -9.69
CA TYR A 35 -0.02 -18.64 -10.81
C TYR A 35 -1.49 -18.78 -10.38
N VAL A 36 -2.16 -17.66 -10.19
CA VAL A 36 -3.45 -17.60 -9.50
C VAL A 36 -4.59 -17.17 -10.42
N LYS A 37 -4.57 -17.58 -11.71
CA LYS A 37 -5.56 -17.14 -12.71
C LYS A 37 -7.02 -17.18 -12.22
N ASP A 38 -7.40 -18.17 -11.44
CA ASP A 38 -8.81 -18.41 -11.10
C ASP A 38 -9.18 -18.02 -9.67
N LYS A 39 -8.29 -17.37 -8.93
CA LYS A 39 -8.47 -17.08 -7.49
C LYS A 39 -8.50 -15.60 -7.13
N THR A 40 -8.42 -14.70 -8.11
CA THR A 40 -8.47 -13.25 -7.83
C THR A 40 -9.88 -12.79 -7.48
N PRO A 41 -10.03 -11.81 -6.57
CA PRO A 41 -8.94 -11.11 -5.89
C PRO A 41 -8.24 -11.97 -4.82
N ILE A 42 -6.92 -11.74 -4.64
CA ILE A 42 -6.10 -12.47 -3.68
C ILE A 42 -5.34 -11.50 -2.80
N LEU A 43 -5.29 -11.78 -1.53
CA LEU A 43 -4.43 -11.12 -0.57
C LEU A 43 -3.37 -12.09 -0.04
N ILE A 44 -2.10 -11.78 -0.20
CA ILE A 44 -1.00 -12.40 0.53
C ILE A 44 -0.51 -11.47 1.64
N MET A 45 -0.40 -12.00 2.84
CA MET A 45 0.11 -11.29 4.00
C MET A 45 1.28 -12.07 4.63
N THR A 46 2.26 -11.34 5.15
CA THR A 46 3.42 -11.95 5.81
C THR A 46 3.85 -11.16 7.04
N ASN A 47 4.49 -11.86 7.97
CA ASN A 47 5.17 -11.21 9.10
C ASN A 47 6.59 -10.75 8.76
N ASN A 48 7.16 -11.26 7.66
CA ASN A 48 8.54 -10.93 7.31
C ASN A 48 8.81 -11.24 5.84
N GLN A 49 9.37 -10.26 5.13
CA GLN A 49 9.96 -10.42 3.81
C GLN A 49 11.47 -10.53 3.93
N ARG A 50 12.08 -11.51 3.24
CA ARG A 50 13.54 -11.72 3.25
C ARG A 50 14.27 -10.86 2.24
N SER A 51 13.61 -10.49 1.15
CA SER A 51 14.15 -9.67 0.07
C SER A 51 13.11 -8.63 -0.38
N PRO A 52 12.66 -7.77 0.56
CA PRO A 52 11.67 -6.75 0.26
C PRO A 52 12.28 -5.70 -0.66
N ARG A 53 11.49 -5.20 -1.61
CA ARG A 53 11.95 -4.19 -2.55
C ARG A 53 10.91 -3.10 -2.78
N GLY A 54 11.42 -1.93 -3.15
CA GLY A 54 10.64 -0.82 -3.65
C GLY A 54 10.79 -0.66 -5.16
N ARG A 55 10.38 0.49 -5.68
CA ARG A 55 10.47 0.83 -7.10
C ARG A 55 11.92 0.95 -7.56
N ARG A 56 12.17 0.57 -8.84
CA ARG A 56 13.49 0.67 -9.49
C ARG A 56 14.62 0.02 -8.71
N GLY A 57 14.30 -1.07 -7.98
CA GLY A 57 15.28 -1.79 -7.18
C GLY A 57 15.69 -1.10 -5.87
N SER A 58 15.01 -0.03 -5.46
CA SER A 58 15.24 0.55 -4.14
C SER A 58 14.91 -0.45 -3.03
N LEU A 59 15.60 -0.34 -1.91
CA LEU A 59 15.35 -1.19 -0.75
C LEU A 59 14.07 -0.76 -0.04
N TRP A 60 13.21 -1.72 0.28
CA TRP A 60 12.20 -1.60 1.34
C TRP A 60 12.74 -2.32 2.57
N VAL A 61 12.57 -1.76 3.74
CA VAL A 61 13.00 -2.40 4.98
C VAL A 61 11.78 -2.93 5.71
N ASP A 62 11.74 -4.24 5.91
CA ASP A 62 10.66 -4.93 6.61
C ASP A 62 11.16 -5.43 7.97
N TYR A 63 10.70 -4.81 9.03
CA TYR A 63 11.03 -5.23 10.39
C TYR A 63 9.95 -6.15 10.94
N GLN A 64 10.31 -7.39 11.17
CA GLN A 64 9.41 -8.40 11.73
C GLN A 64 8.69 -7.87 12.99
N PHE A 65 7.36 -8.00 13.01
CA PHE A 65 6.45 -7.51 14.05
C PHE A 65 6.34 -5.98 14.19
N HIS A 66 7.08 -5.21 13.43
CA HIS A 66 7.06 -3.74 13.45
C HIS A 66 6.62 -3.12 12.13
N SER A 67 6.70 -3.90 11.06
CA SER A 67 6.17 -3.56 9.74
C SER A 67 4.99 -4.45 9.42
N LEU A 68 4.11 -3.96 8.55
CA LEU A 68 2.98 -4.71 7.99
C LEU A 68 3.11 -4.70 6.48
N SER A 69 3.35 -5.87 5.89
CA SER A 69 3.53 -6.01 4.45
C SER A 69 2.54 -7.00 3.87
N PHE A 70 1.85 -6.58 2.83
CA PHE A 70 0.92 -7.43 2.09
C PHE A 70 0.85 -7.04 0.61
N THR A 71 0.34 -7.94 -0.21
CA THR A 71 0.06 -7.69 -1.63
C THR A 71 -1.37 -8.10 -1.95
N LEU A 72 -2.14 -7.16 -2.50
CA LEU A 72 -3.42 -7.43 -3.13
C LEU A 72 -3.17 -7.68 -4.62
N CYS A 73 -3.63 -8.83 -5.12
CA CYS A 73 -3.63 -9.14 -6.54
C CYS A 73 -5.03 -8.96 -7.10
N LEU A 74 -5.14 -8.14 -8.14
CA LEU A 74 -6.37 -7.92 -8.88
C LEU A 74 -6.19 -8.38 -10.33
N LYS A 75 -7.24 -8.94 -10.90
CA LYS A 75 -7.42 -9.04 -12.34
C LYS A 75 -8.11 -7.76 -12.81
N LEU A 76 -7.49 -7.05 -13.73
CA LEU A 76 -7.96 -5.78 -14.25
C LEU A 76 -8.28 -5.94 -15.73
N ASP A 77 -9.51 -5.61 -16.12
CA ASP A 77 -9.96 -5.71 -17.50
C ASP A 77 -9.54 -4.46 -18.28
N GLY A 78 -9.09 -4.61 -19.51
CA GLY A 78 -8.60 -3.54 -20.37
C GLY A 78 -7.08 -3.54 -20.49
N ALA A 79 -6.52 -2.44 -21.01
CA ALA A 79 -5.09 -2.27 -21.20
C ALA A 79 -4.41 -1.68 -19.94
N ILE A 80 -3.12 -1.89 -19.79
CA ILE A 80 -2.33 -1.31 -18.68
C ILE A 80 -2.43 0.22 -18.66
N ASN A 81 -2.51 0.85 -19.84
CA ASN A 81 -2.61 2.31 -19.96
C ASN A 81 -3.94 2.87 -19.41
N ASP A 82 -5.00 2.07 -19.35
CA ASP A 82 -6.28 2.48 -18.74
C ASP A 82 -6.15 2.71 -17.23
N TYR A 83 -5.05 2.23 -16.64
CA TYR A 83 -4.76 2.32 -15.22
C TYR A 83 -3.49 3.14 -14.93
N GLU A 84 -3.23 4.14 -15.75
CA GLU A 84 -2.18 5.11 -15.43
C GLU A 84 -2.43 5.72 -14.05
N ASN A 85 -1.34 5.94 -13.31
CA ASN A 85 -1.40 6.47 -11.94
C ASN A 85 -2.08 5.56 -10.89
N LEU A 86 -2.24 4.27 -11.16
CA LEU A 86 -2.83 3.30 -10.20
C LEU A 86 -2.20 3.41 -8.81
N SER A 87 -0.88 3.62 -8.69
CA SER A 87 -0.22 3.81 -7.39
C SER A 87 -0.76 5.00 -6.60
N GLN A 88 -1.19 6.07 -7.28
CA GLN A 88 -1.78 7.26 -6.63
C GLN A 88 -3.20 6.95 -6.13
N ILE A 89 -3.99 6.22 -6.92
CA ILE A 89 -5.34 5.77 -6.54
C ILE A 89 -5.26 4.85 -5.31
N ILE A 90 -4.29 3.93 -5.28
CA ILE A 90 -4.04 3.09 -4.11
C ILE A 90 -3.65 3.96 -2.90
N GLY A 91 -2.75 4.92 -3.08
CA GLY A 91 -2.35 5.85 -2.03
C GLY A 91 -3.52 6.67 -1.50
N LEU A 92 -4.37 7.22 -2.38
CA LEU A 92 -5.59 7.93 -2.01
C LEU A 92 -6.52 7.02 -1.19
N SER A 93 -6.73 5.77 -1.64
CA SER A 93 -7.57 4.79 -0.94
C SER A 93 -7.07 4.52 0.49
N ILE A 94 -5.75 4.42 0.67
CA ILE A 94 -5.14 4.23 1.98
C ILE A 94 -5.37 5.46 2.87
N VAL A 95 -5.11 6.68 2.36
CA VAL A 95 -5.28 7.92 3.15
C VAL A 95 -6.74 8.12 3.53
N GLN A 96 -7.68 7.91 2.61
CA GLN A 96 -9.12 7.99 2.88
C GLN A 96 -9.55 6.98 3.95
N SER A 97 -9.07 5.74 3.87
CA SER A 97 -9.36 4.70 4.86
C SER A 97 -8.75 5.04 6.23
N CYS A 98 -7.52 5.50 6.28
CA CYS A 98 -6.86 5.92 7.51
C CYS A 98 -7.62 7.05 8.21
N ARG A 99 -8.13 8.02 7.44
CA ARG A 99 -8.93 9.15 7.97
C ARG A 99 -10.21 8.68 8.67
N LYS A 100 -10.90 7.66 8.15
CA LYS A 100 -12.09 7.05 8.79
C LYS A 100 -11.78 6.47 10.17
N PHE A 101 -10.54 6.07 10.41
CA PHE A 101 -10.05 5.56 11.70
C PHE A 101 -9.30 6.61 12.52
N GLU A 102 -9.52 7.89 12.23
CA GLU A 102 -8.90 9.02 12.94
C GLU A 102 -7.36 9.05 12.86
N ILE A 103 -6.79 8.39 11.87
CA ILE A 103 -5.38 8.52 11.53
C ILE A 103 -5.28 9.71 10.56
N LYS A 104 -5.01 10.88 11.13
CA LYS A 104 -5.02 12.17 10.41
C LYS A 104 -3.61 12.54 9.91
N ASP A 105 -3.55 13.61 9.13
CA ASP A 105 -2.32 14.24 8.65
C ASP A 105 -1.43 13.36 7.76
N LEU A 106 -2.03 12.33 7.14
CA LEU A 106 -1.36 11.56 6.09
C LEU A 106 -1.46 12.30 4.75
N LYS A 107 -0.35 12.33 4.03
CA LYS A 107 -0.21 12.97 2.72
C LYS A 107 0.38 12.02 1.69
N LEU A 108 -0.02 12.21 0.44
CA LEU A 108 0.48 11.49 -0.71
C LEU A 108 1.75 12.16 -1.22
N LYS A 109 2.87 11.48 -1.17
CA LYS A 109 4.09 11.92 -1.86
C LYS A 109 4.21 11.14 -3.15
N TRP A 110 4.07 11.88 -4.25
CA TRP A 110 4.18 11.29 -5.58
C TRP A 110 5.52 10.55 -5.75
N PRO A 111 5.53 9.39 -6.40
CA PRO A 111 4.39 8.74 -7.04
C PRO A 111 3.73 7.64 -6.19
N ASN A 112 4.30 7.23 -5.03
CA ASN A 112 3.91 5.98 -4.38
C ASN A 112 4.18 5.91 -2.87
N ASP A 113 4.40 7.03 -2.22
CA ASP A 113 4.69 7.07 -0.79
C ASP A 113 3.57 7.77 0.00
N ILE A 114 3.36 7.34 1.24
CA ILE A 114 2.49 8.04 2.19
C ILE A 114 3.36 8.58 3.32
N MET A 115 3.15 9.85 3.59
CA MET A 115 3.90 10.62 4.57
C MET A 115 3.02 10.97 5.78
N SER A 116 3.62 10.99 6.96
CA SER A 116 3.11 11.63 8.16
C SER A 116 4.07 12.75 8.54
N GLY A 117 3.66 14.00 8.36
CA GLY A 117 4.60 15.11 8.29
C GLY A 117 5.63 14.89 7.19
N GLU A 118 6.91 15.00 7.49
CA GLU A 118 8.01 14.74 6.54
C GLU A 118 8.49 13.28 6.53
N LYS A 119 7.90 12.39 7.34
CA LYS A 119 8.36 11.01 7.51
C LYS A 119 7.54 10.06 6.67
N LYS A 120 8.21 9.16 5.94
CA LYS A 120 7.56 8.11 5.16
C LYS A 120 7.05 7.00 6.08
N VAL A 121 5.73 6.77 6.06
CA VAL A 121 5.07 5.74 6.88
C VAL A 121 4.53 4.56 6.08
N CYS A 122 4.37 4.74 4.76
CA CYS A 122 3.94 3.66 3.88
C CYS A 122 4.57 3.80 2.49
N GLY A 123 4.86 2.67 1.86
CA GLY A 123 5.28 2.56 0.47
C GLY A 123 4.36 1.64 -0.32
N ILE A 124 4.15 1.97 -1.59
CA ILE A 124 3.30 1.22 -2.52
C ILE A 124 4.14 0.77 -3.71
N LEU A 125 4.02 -0.50 -4.09
CA LEU A 125 4.69 -1.08 -5.25
C LEU A 125 3.68 -1.81 -6.12
N VAL A 126 3.31 -1.21 -7.25
CA VAL A 126 2.43 -1.83 -8.25
C VAL A 126 3.29 -2.47 -9.33
N GLU A 127 3.07 -3.74 -9.60
CA GLU A 127 3.73 -4.52 -10.64
C GLU A 127 2.69 -5.29 -11.46
N ASN A 128 2.56 -4.93 -12.72
CA ASN A 128 1.67 -5.62 -13.65
C ASN A 128 2.36 -6.86 -14.22
N PHE A 129 1.60 -7.92 -14.44
CA PHE A 129 2.11 -9.17 -14.98
C PHE A 129 0.98 -9.95 -15.68
N LEU A 130 1.34 -10.97 -16.49
CA LEU A 130 0.41 -11.79 -17.25
C LEU A 130 -0.62 -10.94 -18.02
N GLU A 131 -0.11 -10.10 -18.93
CA GLU A 131 -0.94 -9.31 -19.83
C GLU A 131 -1.50 -10.21 -20.92
N GLU A 132 -2.82 -10.18 -21.08
CA GLU A 132 -3.60 -10.85 -22.10
C GLU A 132 -4.33 -9.80 -22.95
N GLU A 133 -5.02 -10.19 -24.01
CA GLU A 133 -5.66 -9.24 -24.94
C GLU A 133 -6.67 -8.30 -24.26
N HIS A 134 -7.39 -8.78 -23.25
CA HIS A 134 -8.49 -8.05 -22.63
C HIS A 134 -8.34 -7.82 -21.13
N PHE A 135 -7.26 -8.28 -20.52
CA PHE A 135 -7.01 -8.13 -19.10
C PHE A 135 -5.53 -8.33 -18.75
N PHE A 136 -5.16 -7.87 -17.58
CA PHE A 136 -3.88 -8.17 -16.96
C PHE A 136 -4.04 -8.36 -15.44
N TYR A 137 -3.00 -8.85 -14.81
CA TYR A 137 -2.96 -8.95 -13.35
C TYR A 137 -2.04 -7.88 -12.78
N SER A 138 -2.46 -7.29 -11.66
CA SER A 138 -1.68 -6.30 -10.93
C SER A 138 -1.41 -6.78 -9.52
N ALA A 139 -0.12 -6.90 -9.16
CA ALA A 139 0.34 -7.14 -7.80
C ALA A 139 0.57 -5.79 -7.11
N ILE A 140 -0.31 -5.45 -6.18
CA ILE A 140 -0.32 -4.18 -5.45
C ILE A 140 0.30 -4.43 -4.07
N GLY A 141 1.61 -4.26 -3.98
CA GLY A 141 2.37 -4.35 -2.72
C GLY A 141 2.20 -3.10 -1.86
N ILE A 142 1.87 -3.31 -0.59
CA ILE A 142 1.71 -2.23 0.39
C ILE A 142 2.52 -2.59 1.63
N GLY A 143 3.42 -1.69 2.02
CA GLY A 143 4.23 -1.81 3.22
C GLY A 143 4.01 -0.63 4.15
N PHE A 144 3.65 -0.90 5.40
CA PHE A 144 3.50 0.09 6.45
C PHE A 144 4.60 -0.06 7.51
N ASN A 145 5.16 1.05 7.93
CA ASN A 145 5.93 1.14 9.16
C ASN A 145 4.94 1.37 10.32
N ILE A 146 4.80 0.39 11.21
CA ILE A 146 3.82 0.48 12.31
C ILE A 146 4.47 1.00 13.58
N SER A 147 5.55 0.37 14.02
CA SER A 147 6.19 0.66 15.32
C SER A 147 7.68 0.31 15.35
N ILE A 148 8.39 0.62 14.26
CA ILE A 148 9.83 0.34 14.14
C ILE A 148 10.57 1.14 15.23
N PRO A 149 11.41 0.50 16.05
CA PRO A 149 12.20 1.18 17.08
C PRO A 149 13.08 2.28 16.48
N GLU A 150 13.18 3.42 17.16
CA GLU A 150 13.85 4.63 16.66
C GLU A 150 15.31 4.37 16.24
N LYS A 151 16.02 3.54 16.99
CA LYS A 151 17.40 3.14 16.66
C LYS A 151 17.53 2.50 15.28
N PHE A 152 16.46 1.84 14.78
CA PHE A 152 16.44 1.25 13.46
C PHE A 152 15.93 2.24 12.40
N LEU A 153 15.00 3.13 12.74
CA LEU A 153 14.56 4.20 11.84
C LEU A 153 15.73 5.08 11.40
N ASN A 154 16.64 5.39 12.32
CA ASN A 154 17.78 6.28 12.08
C ASN A 154 18.82 5.72 11.10
N ILE A 155 18.78 4.43 10.80
CA ILE A 155 19.70 3.79 9.84
C ILE A 155 19.05 3.46 8.50
N ILE A 156 17.76 3.74 8.35
CA ILE A 156 17.02 3.55 7.09
C ILE A 156 17.04 4.85 6.29
N ASP A 157 17.46 4.76 5.05
CA ASP A 157 17.42 5.91 4.15
C ASP A 157 15.99 6.38 3.84
N GLY A 158 15.83 7.68 3.51
CA GLY A 158 14.58 8.20 3.02
C GLY A 158 13.61 8.73 4.08
N ASN A 159 14.11 9.05 5.28
CA ASN A 159 13.35 9.64 6.38
C ASN A 159 12.11 8.84 6.78
N PRO A 160 12.26 7.59 7.25
CA PRO A 160 11.15 6.75 7.66
C PRO A 160 10.48 7.25 8.94
N GLY A 161 9.20 6.96 9.07
CA GLY A 161 8.41 7.19 10.29
C GLY A 161 7.49 6.03 10.55
N ASN A 162 6.74 6.09 11.63
CA ASN A 162 5.77 5.09 12.07
C ASN A 162 4.34 5.64 12.08
N LEU A 163 3.37 4.77 11.80
CA LEU A 163 1.96 5.09 12.01
C LEU A 163 1.56 5.07 13.48
N ASN A 164 2.25 4.30 14.32
CA ASN A 164 2.00 4.15 15.75
C ASN A 164 0.54 3.79 16.09
N ILE A 165 -0.01 2.83 15.38
CA ILE A 165 -1.38 2.35 15.57
C ILE A 165 -1.41 0.98 16.26
N SER A 166 -2.47 0.72 17.04
CA SER A 166 -2.65 -0.56 17.73
C SER A 166 -3.02 -1.70 16.79
N SER A 167 -2.73 -2.95 17.17
CA SER A 167 -3.15 -4.14 16.43
C SER A 167 -4.67 -4.21 16.22
N HIS A 168 -5.45 -3.81 17.22
CA HIS A 168 -6.91 -3.75 17.10
C HIS A 168 -7.38 -2.75 16.03
N LYS A 169 -6.69 -1.61 15.88
CA LYS A 169 -6.99 -0.65 14.82
C LYS A 169 -6.61 -1.22 13.44
N ILE A 170 -5.50 -1.95 13.35
CA ILE A 170 -5.07 -2.64 12.11
C ILE A 170 -6.10 -3.68 11.65
N GLU A 171 -6.69 -4.44 12.58
CA GLU A 171 -7.72 -5.45 12.27
C GLU A 171 -8.91 -4.87 11.48
N LYS A 172 -9.30 -3.65 11.78
CA LYS A 172 -10.40 -2.95 11.12
C LYS A 172 -9.93 -2.17 9.90
N LEU A 173 -8.74 -1.62 9.94
CA LEU A 173 -8.18 -0.76 8.90
C LEU A 173 -7.88 -1.54 7.62
N ILE A 174 -7.31 -2.76 7.72
CA ILE A 174 -6.95 -3.55 6.53
C ILE A 174 -8.18 -3.85 5.65
N PRO A 175 -9.29 -4.43 6.15
CA PRO A 175 -10.47 -4.65 5.34
C PRO A 175 -11.02 -3.36 4.71
N GLU A 176 -10.99 -2.24 5.44
CA GLU A 176 -11.44 -0.95 4.90
C GLU A 176 -10.53 -0.43 3.78
N ILE A 177 -9.21 -0.58 3.92
CA ILE A 177 -8.25 -0.24 2.86
C ILE A 177 -8.55 -1.06 1.60
N LEU A 178 -8.68 -2.38 1.73
CA LEU A 178 -8.94 -3.27 0.61
C LEU A 178 -10.26 -2.93 -0.09
N LYS A 179 -11.32 -2.70 0.68
CA LYS A 179 -12.62 -2.26 0.17
C LYS A 179 -12.51 -0.95 -0.62
N THR A 180 -11.84 0.04 -0.06
CA THR A 180 -11.67 1.35 -0.70
C THR A 180 -10.80 1.24 -1.95
N ILE A 181 -9.75 0.41 -1.93
CA ILE A 181 -8.92 0.14 -3.12
C ILE A 181 -9.76 -0.44 -4.24
N ILE A 182 -10.49 -1.53 -3.99
CA ILE A 182 -11.31 -2.20 -5.00
C ILE A 182 -12.34 -1.23 -5.59
N PHE A 183 -13.00 -0.45 -4.74
CA PHE A 183 -13.96 0.56 -5.18
C PHE A 183 -13.31 1.65 -6.05
N ASN A 184 -12.20 2.24 -5.61
CA ASN A 184 -11.54 3.31 -6.36
C ASN A 184 -10.89 2.81 -7.66
N VAL A 185 -10.43 1.56 -7.69
CA VAL A 185 -9.88 0.93 -8.92
C VAL A 185 -11.00 0.69 -9.95
N SER A 186 -12.19 0.25 -9.51
CA SER A 186 -13.36 0.15 -10.41
C SER A 186 -13.73 1.52 -10.98
N LYS A 187 -13.78 2.53 -10.12
CA LYS A 187 -14.06 3.91 -10.52
C LYS A 187 -13.02 4.49 -11.47
N LEU A 188 -11.74 4.18 -11.25
CA LEU A 188 -10.66 4.61 -12.16
C LEU A 188 -10.92 4.13 -13.58
N LYS A 189 -11.38 2.89 -13.74
CA LYS A 189 -11.72 2.33 -15.04
C LYS A 189 -12.96 2.99 -15.66
N GLU A 190 -13.99 3.23 -14.87
CA GLU A 190 -15.28 3.77 -15.32
C GLU A 190 -15.21 5.26 -15.67
N ASP A 191 -14.59 6.05 -14.79
CA ASP A 191 -14.68 7.51 -14.78
C ASP A 191 -13.33 8.19 -15.18
N GLY A 192 -12.24 7.43 -15.21
CA GLY A 192 -10.90 7.93 -15.51
C GLY A 192 -10.20 8.61 -14.33
N PHE A 193 -8.93 8.95 -14.51
CA PHE A 193 -8.08 9.51 -13.44
C PHE A 193 -8.48 10.94 -13.03
N GLU A 194 -9.03 11.73 -13.95
CA GLU A 194 -9.38 13.13 -13.72
C GLU A 194 -10.41 13.30 -12.58
N GLU A 195 -11.33 12.34 -12.42
CA GLU A 195 -12.30 12.36 -11.33
C GLU A 195 -11.67 12.33 -9.93
N PHE A 196 -10.43 11.82 -9.83
CA PHE A 196 -9.68 11.76 -8.59
C PHE A 196 -8.82 13.00 -8.33
N SER A 197 -8.65 13.89 -9.30
CA SER A 197 -7.71 15.01 -9.24
C SER A 197 -7.92 15.90 -8.02
N ASN A 198 -9.16 16.29 -7.73
CA ASN A 198 -9.49 17.12 -6.59
C ASN A 198 -9.18 16.41 -5.25
N SER A 199 -9.55 15.13 -5.14
CA SER A 199 -9.29 14.34 -3.95
C SER A 199 -7.79 14.10 -3.74
N ILE A 200 -7.03 13.87 -4.81
CA ILE A 200 -5.58 13.70 -4.73
C ILE A 200 -4.92 15.00 -4.29
N ASN A 201 -5.33 16.15 -4.86
CA ASN A 201 -4.79 17.47 -4.52
C ASN A 201 -5.02 17.83 -3.04
N GLU A 202 -6.13 17.43 -2.43
CA GLU A 202 -6.39 17.61 -0.99
C GLU A 202 -5.30 16.94 -0.12
N TYR A 203 -4.79 15.80 -0.59
CA TYR A 203 -3.84 14.99 0.20
C TYR A 203 -2.40 15.08 -0.30
N ILE A 204 -2.09 15.87 -1.32
CA ILE A 204 -0.72 15.91 -1.86
C ILE A 204 0.27 16.42 -0.82
N PHE A 205 1.44 15.78 -0.77
CA PHE A 205 2.55 16.22 0.07
C PHE A 205 3.34 17.32 -0.64
N VAL A 206 3.37 18.50 -0.04
CA VAL A 206 4.22 19.58 -0.47
C VAL A 206 5.35 19.74 0.54
N LYS A 207 6.58 19.56 0.11
CA LYS A 207 7.75 19.81 0.96
C LYS A 207 7.83 21.31 1.26
N ARG A 208 7.80 21.68 2.53
CA ARG A 208 8.05 23.06 2.94
C ARG A 208 9.52 23.36 2.68
N GLU A 209 9.81 24.34 1.84
CA GLU A 209 11.15 24.93 1.78
C GLU A 209 11.43 25.58 3.13
N LYS A 210 12.59 25.30 3.72
CA LYS A 210 13.05 26.07 4.87
C LYS A 210 13.23 27.50 4.34
N SER A 211 12.37 28.43 4.79
CA SER A 211 12.63 29.84 4.60
C SER A 211 14.01 30.12 5.22
N ASN A 212 14.97 30.48 4.38
CA ASN A 212 16.21 31.06 4.88
C ASN A 212 15.82 32.34 5.62
N GLU A 213 15.76 32.29 6.93
CA GLU A 213 15.81 33.49 7.73
C GLU A 213 17.17 34.12 7.43
N ILE A 214 17.16 35.14 6.56
CA ILE A 214 18.25 36.08 6.45
C ILE A 214 18.22 36.86 7.77
N ILE A 215 19.04 36.43 8.72
CA ILE A 215 19.34 37.22 9.89
C ILE A 215 20.27 38.34 9.38
N ASN A 216 19.69 39.51 9.23
CA ASN A 216 20.45 40.77 9.10
C ASN A 216 20.97 41.20 10.45
#